data_4df20ad0f65cca4be4c068d4032da289
#
_entry.id   4df20ad0f65cca4be4c068d4032da289
#
_cell.length_a   1.000
_cell.length_b   1.000
_cell.length_c   1.000
_cell.angle_alpha   90.00
_cell.angle_beta   90.00
_cell.angle_gamma   90.00
#
_symmetry.space_group_name_H-M   'P 1'
#
loop_
_entity.id
_entity.type
_entity.pdbx_description
1 polymer ?
#
loop_
_entity_poly.entity_id
_entity_poly.type
_entity_poly.pdbx_seq_one_letter_code
_entity_poly.pdbx_strand_id
1 'polypeptide(L)'
;MTAPFPNPHFAISLYCSDFRNPAPQVEYLNTVADSYHVDIMDGHFSPSMGLCTSWIEQMLPLSTLRNEVHMMVTDPDHWIDQLVAAGATMLTPHVESLGAHAFRTLRIIRENGCGAGVAINPLTPFADVENLLERIDLITVMTVE
;
A
#
# COMPACT_ATOMS: atom_id res chain seq x y z
N MET A 1 -2.78 10.34 15.61
CA MET A 1 -3.97 10.35 14.72
C MET A 1 -3.60 11.09 13.47
N THR A 2 -3.60 10.41 12.32
CA THR A 2 -3.45 11.05 11.03
C THR A 2 -4.69 11.90 10.76
N ALA A 3 -4.52 13.14 10.26
CA ALA A 3 -5.65 13.97 9.88
C ALA A 3 -6.47 13.23 8.80
N PRO A 4 -7.82 13.32 8.83
CA PRO A 4 -8.64 12.72 7.80
C PRO A 4 -8.22 13.27 6.43
N PHE A 5 -8.25 12.43 5.40
CA PHE A 5 -7.98 12.86 4.04
C PHE A 5 -9.02 13.90 3.61
N PRO A 6 -8.63 14.94 2.87
CA PRO A 6 -9.61 15.83 2.25
C PRO A 6 -10.53 15.00 1.34
N ASN A 7 -11.77 15.41 1.19
CA ASN A 7 -12.74 14.69 0.36
C ASN A 7 -13.12 15.58 -0.85
N PRO A 8 -12.89 15.15 -2.10
CA PRO A 8 -12.25 13.91 -2.56
C PRO A 8 -10.71 13.94 -2.41
N HIS A 9 -10.08 12.75 -2.29
CA HIS A 9 -8.64 12.54 -2.19
C HIS A 9 -8.14 11.73 -3.40
N PHE A 10 -7.12 12.22 -4.10
CA PHE A 10 -6.57 11.59 -5.29
C PHE A 10 -5.23 10.92 -4.98
N ALA A 11 -5.24 9.59 -4.85
CA ALA A 11 -4.05 8.76 -4.79
C ALA A 11 -3.65 8.34 -6.21
N ILE A 12 -2.42 8.59 -6.61
CA ILE A 12 -1.92 8.27 -7.96
C ILE A 12 -1.01 7.04 -7.89
N SER A 13 -1.34 6.01 -8.70
CA SER A 13 -0.51 4.81 -8.77
C SER A 13 0.79 5.09 -9.53
N LEU A 14 1.91 4.83 -8.85
CA LEU A 14 3.23 4.92 -9.47
C LEU A 14 3.50 3.77 -10.44
N TYR A 15 2.71 2.69 -10.39
CA TYR A 15 2.77 1.61 -11.35
C TYR A 15 2.38 2.05 -12.78
N CYS A 16 1.61 3.14 -12.89
CA CYS A 16 1.21 3.72 -14.17
C CYS A 16 2.24 4.72 -14.76
N SER A 17 3.39 4.92 -14.10
CA SER A 17 4.42 5.85 -14.58
C SER A 17 5.25 5.23 -15.72
N ASP A 18 5.90 6.09 -16.51
CA ASP A 18 6.89 5.64 -17.50
C ASP A 18 8.20 5.25 -16.79
N PHE A 19 8.43 3.95 -16.64
CA PHE A 19 9.60 3.40 -15.95
C PHE A 19 10.94 3.71 -16.60
N ARG A 20 10.95 4.24 -17.83
CA ARG A 20 12.20 4.69 -18.49
C ARG A 20 12.73 6.00 -17.93
N ASN A 21 11.85 6.84 -17.37
CA ASN A 21 12.22 8.12 -16.77
C ASN A 21 11.21 8.54 -15.70
N PRO A 22 11.15 7.86 -14.54
CA PRO A 22 10.12 8.09 -13.55
C PRO A 22 10.32 9.36 -12.70
N ALA A 23 11.57 9.79 -12.46
CA ALA A 23 11.85 10.86 -11.51
C ALA A 23 11.14 12.20 -11.86
N PRO A 24 11.19 12.72 -13.10
CA PRO A 24 10.46 13.95 -13.43
C PRO A 24 8.94 13.83 -13.32
N GLN A 25 8.40 12.59 -13.45
CA GLN A 25 6.99 12.34 -13.27
C GLN A 25 6.61 12.43 -11.80
N VAL A 26 7.40 11.83 -10.90
CA VAL A 26 7.18 11.94 -9.45
C VAL A 26 7.26 13.41 -9.02
N GLU A 27 8.25 14.16 -9.50
CA GLU A 27 8.38 15.60 -9.22
C GLU A 27 7.14 16.38 -9.67
N TYR A 28 6.61 16.11 -10.87
CA TYR A 28 5.38 16.74 -11.35
C TYR A 28 4.16 16.31 -10.51
N LEU A 29 4.02 15.02 -10.24
CA LEU A 29 2.89 14.48 -9.49
C LEU A 29 2.84 14.99 -8.05
N ASN A 30 3.97 15.34 -7.43
CA ASN A 30 4.02 16.03 -6.13
C ASN A 30 3.20 17.34 -6.11
N THR A 31 2.93 17.93 -7.27
CA THR A 31 2.20 19.21 -7.38
C THR A 31 0.69 19.04 -7.59
N VAL A 32 0.23 17.84 -7.97
CA VAL A 32 -1.17 17.62 -8.42
C VAL A 32 -1.86 16.45 -7.69
N ALA A 33 -1.11 15.54 -7.06
CA ALA A 33 -1.65 14.43 -6.30
C ALA A 33 -1.80 14.78 -4.82
N ASP A 34 -2.66 14.05 -4.11
CA ASP A 34 -2.78 14.13 -2.65
C ASP A 34 -1.95 13.05 -1.94
N SER A 35 -1.74 11.91 -2.59
CA SER A 35 -0.86 10.82 -2.15
C SER A 35 -0.45 9.93 -3.31
N TYR A 36 0.48 9.01 -3.03
CA TYR A 36 0.86 7.95 -3.96
C TYR A 36 0.29 6.60 -3.55
N HIS A 37 -0.07 5.82 -4.57
CA HIS A 37 -0.40 4.40 -4.46
C HIS A 37 0.72 3.59 -5.11
N VAL A 38 1.27 2.62 -4.37
CA VAL A 38 2.45 1.86 -4.78
C VAL A 38 2.09 0.38 -4.77
N ASP A 39 2.03 -0.24 -5.94
CA ASP A 39 1.60 -1.62 -6.10
C ASP A 39 2.79 -2.57 -6.06
N ILE A 40 2.85 -3.47 -5.07
CA ILE A 40 3.78 -4.60 -5.06
C ILE A 40 3.03 -5.90 -5.30
N MET A 41 3.62 -6.77 -6.10
CA MET A 41 3.06 -8.07 -6.47
C MET A 41 4.17 -9.10 -6.49
N ASP A 42 3.91 -10.28 -5.92
CA ASP A 42 4.90 -11.36 -5.81
C ASP A 42 4.79 -12.43 -6.93
N GLY A 43 3.85 -12.27 -7.85
CA GLY A 43 3.59 -13.25 -8.91
C GLY A 43 2.87 -14.52 -8.43
N HIS A 44 2.46 -14.58 -7.15
CA HIS A 44 1.77 -15.71 -6.54
C HIS A 44 0.36 -15.32 -6.08
N PHE A 45 0.24 -14.24 -5.32
CA PHE A 45 -1.06 -13.70 -4.93
C PHE A 45 -1.81 -13.16 -6.16
N SER A 46 -1.11 -12.42 -7.01
CA SER A 46 -1.57 -11.97 -8.32
C SER A 46 -0.65 -12.54 -9.40
N PRO A 47 -1.14 -12.93 -10.59
CA PRO A 47 -0.30 -13.48 -11.66
C PRO A 47 0.61 -12.43 -12.34
N SER A 48 0.71 -11.24 -11.79
CA SER A 48 1.53 -10.13 -12.27
C SER A 48 2.70 -9.86 -11.33
N MET A 49 3.67 -9.09 -11.81
CA MET A 49 4.79 -8.59 -11.00
C MET A 49 4.63 -7.08 -10.81
N GLY A 50 4.66 -6.65 -9.56
CA GLY A 50 4.55 -5.23 -9.21
C GLY A 50 5.91 -4.51 -9.22
N LEU A 51 5.93 -3.36 -8.55
CA LEU A 51 7.15 -2.60 -8.37
C LEU A 51 8.11 -3.37 -7.45
N CYS A 52 9.38 -3.42 -7.80
CA CYS A 52 10.39 -4.01 -6.94
C CYS A 52 10.84 -3.02 -5.85
N THR A 53 11.28 -3.55 -4.71
CA THR A 53 11.72 -2.73 -3.57
C THR A 53 12.84 -1.75 -3.93
N SER A 54 13.79 -2.16 -4.77
CA SER A 54 14.89 -1.29 -5.21
C SER A 54 14.44 -0.11 -6.07
N TRP A 55 13.33 -0.24 -6.79
CA TRP A 55 12.72 0.89 -7.50
C TRP A 55 12.01 1.83 -6.50
N ILE A 56 11.28 1.25 -5.55
CA ILE A 56 10.58 1.99 -4.50
C ILE A 56 11.58 2.80 -3.66
N GLU A 57 12.69 2.20 -3.23
CA GLU A 57 13.78 2.85 -2.49
C GLU A 57 14.36 4.08 -3.22
N GLN A 58 14.36 4.08 -4.55
CA GLN A 58 14.85 5.20 -5.33
C GLN A 58 13.79 6.27 -5.56
N MET A 59 12.52 5.89 -5.67
CA MET A 59 11.43 6.81 -6.05
C MET A 59 10.74 7.46 -4.85
N LEU A 60 10.50 6.74 -3.78
CA LEU A 60 9.82 7.31 -2.61
C LEU A 60 10.57 8.49 -1.96
N PRO A 61 11.91 8.54 -1.91
CA PRO A 61 12.61 9.72 -1.43
C PRO A 61 12.41 11.00 -2.28
N LEU A 62 11.95 10.87 -3.52
CA LEU A 62 11.56 12.01 -4.36
C LEU A 62 10.14 12.50 -4.05
N SER A 63 9.36 11.72 -3.34
CA SER A 63 8.00 12.05 -2.94
C SER A 63 8.01 13.02 -1.76
N THR A 64 7.20 14.07 -1.85
CA THR A 64 6.86 14.96 -0.73
C THR A 64 5.50 14.60 -0.11
N LEU A 65 4.82 13.62 -0.68
CA LEU A 65 3.49 13.18 -0.30
C LEU A 65 3.53 11.87 0.49
N ARG A 66 2.44 11.59 1.20
CA ARG A 66 2.23 10.25 1.78
C ARG A 66 2.13 9.21 0.67
N ASN A 67 2.51 7.99 1.00
CA ASN A 67 2.37 6.86 0.11
C ASN A 67 1.69 5.70 0.84
N GLU A 68 0.87 4.98 0.11
CA GLU A 68 0.28 3.72 0.50
C GLU A 68 0.92 2.63 -0.36
N VAL A 69 1.49 1.62 0.27
CA VAL A 69 1.97 0.43 -0.42
C VAL A 69 0.90 -0.64 -0.35
N HIS A 70 0.28 -0.91 -1.48
CA HIS A 70 -0.70 -1.96 -1.68
C HIS A 70 0.00 -3.30 -1.92
N MET A 71 -0.21 -4.24 -1.01
CA MET A 71 0.57 -5.47 -0.92
C MET A 71 -0.23 -6.65 -1.46
N MET A 72 -0.12 -6.92 -2.75
CA MET A 72 -0.67 -8.09 -3.44
C MET A 72 0.33 -9.25 -3.37
N VAL A 73 0.56 -9.73 -2.16
CA VAL A 73 1.59 -10.74 -1.84
C VAL A 73 1.03 -11.82 -0.93
N THR A 74 1.56 -13.03 -1.04
CA THR A 74 1.11 -14.20 -0.27
C THR A 74 1.57 -14.19 1.18
N ASP A 75 2.73 -13.59 1.47
CA ASP A 75 3.28 -13.45 2.83
C ASP A 75 3.62 -11.97 3.12
N PRO A 76 2.66 -11.18 3.60
CA PRO A 76 2.89 -9.76 3.88
C PRO A 76 3.98 -9.49 4.91
N ASP A 77 4.11 -10.33 5.94
CA ASP A 77 5.08 -10.14 7.02
C ASP A 77 6.52 -10.09 6.49
N HIS A 78 6.82 -10.86 5.43
CA HIS A 78 8.14 -10.89 4.78
C HIS A 78 8.57 -9.53 4.18
N TRP A 79 7.61 -8.70 3.80
CA TRP A 79 7.86 -7.46 3.07
C TRP A 79 7.92 -6.21 3.95
N ILE A 80 7.37 -6.27 5.17
CA ILE A 80 7.17 -5.08 6.01
C ILE A 80 8.47 -4.31 6.22
N ASP A 81 9.52 -4.96 6.71
CA ASP A 81 10.78 -4.29 7.05
C ASP A 81 11.43 -3.63 5.83
N GLN A 82 11.38 -4.28 4.66
CA GLN A 82 11.95 -3.75 3.42
C GLN A 82 11.17 -2.52 2.93
N LEU A 83 9.84 -2.56 3.01
CA LEU A 83 8.99 -1.45 2.55
C LEU A 83 9.09 -0.25 3.50
N VAL A 84 9.17 -0.48 4.80
CA VAL A 84 9.43 0.57 5.79
C VAL A 84 10.78 1.22 5.53
N ALA A 85 11.84 0.44 5.32
CA ALA A 85 13.17 0.96 4.98
C ALA A 85 13.17 1.75 3.66
N ALA A 86 12.33 1.37 2.68
CA ALA A 86 12.14 2.09 1.43
C ALA A 86 11.34 3.41 1.57
N GLY A 87 10.78 3.70 2.75
CA GLY A 87 10.05 4.94 3.01
C GLY A 87 8.54 4.84 2.90
N ALA A 88 7.96 3.63 3.01
CA ALA A 88 6.51 3.46 3.09
C ALA A 88 5.94 4.19 4.30
N THR A 89 4.81 4.89 4.10
CA THR A 89 4.09 5.59 5.18
C THR A 89 2.81 4.86 5.60
N MET A 90 2.28 4.00 4.74
CA MET A 90 1.14 3.12 4.98
C MET A 90 1.35 1.80 4.26
N LEU A 91 1.00 0.68 4.90
CA LEU A 91 1.04 -0.65 4.32
C LEU A 91 -0.36 -1.25 4.32
N THR A 92 -0.81 -1.74 3.15
CA THR A 92 -2.17 -2.23 2.92
C THR A 92 -2.12 -3.66 2.34
N PRO A 93 -1.90 -4.69 3.17
CA PRO A 93 -2.01 -6.08 2.74
C PRO A 93 -3.47 -6.47 2.47
N HIS A 94 -3.67 -7.48 1.63
CA HIS A 94 -4.97 -8.10 1.42
C HIS A 94 -5.41 -8.94 2.61
N VAL A 95 -6.69 -8.86 3.00
CA VAL A 95 -7.25 -9.68 4.10
C VAL A 95 -7.10 -11.15 3.79
N GLU A 96 -7.19 -11.55 2.53
CA GLU A 96 -7.04 -12.93 2.05
C GLU A 96 -5.64 -13.51 2.33
N SER A 97 -4.60 -12.66 2.32
CA SER A 97 -3.22 -13.07 2.65
C SER A 97 -2.92 -13.02 4.14
N LEU A 98 -3.69 -12.26 4.92
CA LEU A 98 -3.49 -12.13 6.37
C LEU A 98 -3.96 -13.36 7.15
N GLY A 99 -5.09 -13.96 6.74
CA GLY A 99 -5.67 -15.12 7.39
C GLY A 99 -5.81 -14.95 8.91
N ALA A 100 -5.45 -15.98 9.66
CA ALA A 100 -5.52 -15.98 11.13
C ALA A 100 -4.51 -15.04 11.81
N HIS A 101 -3.58 -14.45 11.07
CA HIS A 101 -2.50 -13.61 11.61
C HIS A 101 -2.76 -12.11 11.45
N ALA A 102 -3.93 -11.69 10.96
CA ALA A 102 -4.27 -10.30 10.65
C ALA A 102 -3.92 -9.32 11.79
N PHE A 103 -4.33 -9.60 13.01
CA PHE A 103 -4.04 -8.73 14.15
C PHE A 103 -2.54 -8.59 14.44
N ARG A 104 -1.78 -9.66 14.24
CA ARG A 104 -0.32 -9.65 14.44
C ARG A 104 0.35 -8.78 13.37
N THR A 105 0.03 -9.01 12.11
CA THR A 105 0.61 -8.28 10.98
C THR A 105 0.30 -6.78 11.06
N LEU A 106 -0.96 -6.40 11.31
CA LEU A 106 -1.36 -5.00 11.49
C LEU A 106 -0.63 -4.33 12.68
N ARG A 107 -0.39 -5.08 13.77
CA ARG A 107 0.39 -4.58 14.90
C ARG A 107 1.85 -4.34 14.51
N ILE A 108 2.49 -5.28 13.79
CA ILE A 108 3.87 -5.12 13.30
C ILE A 108 3.99 -3.89 12.41
N ILE A 109 3.06 -3.68 11.48
CA ILE A 109 3.03 -2.49 10.62
C ILE A 109 3.03 -1.20 11.48
N ARG A 110 2.17 -1.14 12.49
CA ARG A 110 2.08 0.04 13.38
C ARG A 110 3.31 0.23 14.27
N GLU A 111 3.89 -0.86 14.79
CA GLU A 111 5.12 -0.82 15.58
C GLU A 111 6.31 -0.28 14.77
N ASN A 112 6.29 -0.46 13.45
CA ASN A 112 7.26 0.13 12.51
C ASN A 112 6.93 1.59 12.11
N GLY A 113 5.93 2.22 12.72
CA GLY A 113 5.59 3.62 12.50
C GLY A 113 4.74 3.90 11.25
N CYS A 114 4.29 2.87 10.53
CA CYS A 114 3.41 3.02 9.37
C CYS A 114 1.93 3.03 9.76
N GLY A 115 1.10 3.70 8.94
CA GLY A 115 -0.33 3.47 8.92
C GLY A 115 -0.63 2.04 8.47
N ALA A 116 -1.73 1.48 8.98
CA ALA A 116 -2.16 0.13 8.63
C ALA A 116 -3.47 0.18 7.83
N GLY A 117 -3.44 -0.30 6.59
CA GLY A 117 -4.63 -0.52 5.77
C GLY A 117 -4.93 -2.01 5.59
N VAL A 118 -6.08 -2.31 4.99
CA VAL A 118 -6.43 -3.64 4.51
C VAL A 118 -7.11 -3.52 3.16
N ALA A 119 -6.72 -4.36 2.20
CA ALA A 119 -7.39 -4.50 0.92
C ALA A 119 -8.32 -5.72 0.92
N ILE A 120 -9.41 -5.64 0.15
CA ILE A 120 -10.35 -6.75 -0.09
C ILE A 120 -10.59 -6.93 -1.58
N ASN A 121 -10.60 -8.18 -2.04
CA ASN A 121 -10.97 -8.52 -3.41
C ASN A 121 -12.50 -8.40 -3.63
N PRO A 122 -12.96 -8.32 -4.89
CA PRO A 122 -14.38 -8.08 -5.20
C PRO A 122 -15.34 -9.13 -4.64
N LEU A 123 -14.87 -10.37 -4.45
CA LEU A 123 -15.68 -11.47 -3.90
C LEU A 123 -15.51 -11.67 -2.39
N THR A 124 -14.61 -10.94 -1.75
CA THR A 124 -14.37 -11.05 -0.30
C THR A 124 -15.45 -10.30 0.46
N PRO A 125 -16.19 -10.98 1.35
CA PRO A 125 -17.23 -10.33 2.14
C PRO A 125 -16.65 -9.25 3.07
N PHE A 126 -17.35 -8.13 3.21
CA PHE A 126 -16.96 -7.08 4.16
C PHE A 126 -16.86 -7.59 5.62
N ALA A 127 -17.63 -8.62 5.96
CA ALA A 127 -17.57 -9.29 7.27
C ALA A 127 -16.16 -9.79 7.64
N ASP A 128 -15.30 -10.07 6.65
CA ASP A 128 -13.93 -10.54 6.90
C ASP A 128 -13.02 -9.42 7.45
N VAL A 129 -13.41 -8.15 7.31
CA VAL A 129 -12.67 -7.00 7.82
C VAL A 129 -13.34 -6.32 9.01
N GLU A 130 -14.58 -6.66 9.36
CA GLU A 130 -15.33 -6.00 10.43
C GLU A 130 -14.57 -5.96 11.77
N ASN A 131 -13.93 -7.07 12.14
CA ASN A 131 -13.16 -7.18 13.38
C ASN A 131 -11.84 -6.40 13.35
N LEU A 132 -11.41 -5.91 12.17
CA LEU A 132 -10.17 -5.17 11.97
C LEU A 132 -10.38 -3.65 12.01
N LEU A 133 -11.62 -3.16 11.91
CA LEU A 133 -11.96 -1.74 11.72
C LEU A 133 -11.32 -0.81 12.76
N GLU A 134 -11.25 -1.23 14.01
CA GLU A 134 -10.62 -0.41 15.07
C GLU A 134 -9.08 -0.39 14.99
N ARG A 135 -8.49 -1.16 14.08
CA ARG A 135 -7.04 -1.35 13.96
C ARG A 135 -6.45 -0.89 12.65
N ILE A 136 -7.29 -0.39 11.76
CA ILE A 136 -6.90 0.05 10.42
C ILE A 136 -7.26 1.52 10.20
N ASP A 137 -6.52 2.17 9.32
CA ASP A 137 -6.72 3.55 8.92
C ASP A 137 -7.37 3.65 7.54
N LEU A 138 -7.33 2.57 6.75
CA LEU A 138 -7.79 2.52 5.37
C LEU A 138 -8.33 1.14 5.00
N ILE A 139 -9.38 1.11 4.18
CA ILE A 139 -9.82 -0.08 3.44
C ILE A 139 -9.73 0.23 1.96
N THR A 140 -8.97 -0.58 1.24
CA THR A 140 -8.90 -0.55 -0.22
C THR A 140 -9.86 -1.60 -0.78
N VAL A 141 -10.88 -1.15 -1.49
CA VAL A 141 -11.87 -2.03 -2.13
C VAL A 141 -11.47 -2.24 -3.58
N MET A 142 -11.07 -3.47 -3.92
CA MET A 142 -10.71 -3.81 -5.29
C MET A 142 -11.95 -3.85 -6.19
N THR A 143 -11.79 -3.34 -7.40
CA THR A 143 -12.84 -3.33 -8.45
C THR A 143 -12.52 -4.29 -9.60
N VAL A 144 -11.33 -4.88 -9.56
CA VAL A 144 -10.82 -5.90 -10.50
C VAL A 144 -10.12 -7.00 -9.72
N GLU A 145 -10.00 -8.19 -10.32
CA GLU A 145 -9.22 -9.33 -9.81
C GLU A 145 -7.76 -9.23 -10.25
#